data_f73b3109cc1dfeee0ba7b05f6037cacb
#
_entry.id   f73b3109cc1dfeee0ba7b05f6037cacb
#
_cell.length_a   1.000
_cell.length_b   1.000
_cell.length_c   1.000
_cell.angle_alpha   90.00
_cell.angle_beta   90.00
_cell.angle_gamma   90.00
#
_symmetry.space_group_name_H-M   'P 1'
#
loop_
_entity.id
_entity.type
_entity.pdbx_description
1 polymer ?
#
loop_
_entity_poly.entity_id
_entity_poly.type
_entity_poly.pdbx_seq_one_letter_code
_entity_poly.pdbx_strand_id
1 'polypeptide(L)'
;AKYVLRALALHLNLEETYFDEFIHNGNSILRPIHYPPITKAPEKAVRAAAHGDINLITLLMGAQGRGLQVQNHKGEWIDAIAEADELMINVGDMLSRHSNNKLKSTIHRVVNPPKELWGTSRYSIPFFMHPISAMKLDVLDSCVDEHNPKQFDDITAGEFLNQRLEELGL
;
A
#
# COMPACT_ATOMS: atom_id res chain seq x y z
N ALA A 1 10.97 -4.31 5.50
CA ALA A 1 10.32 -2.99 5.46
C ALA A 1 11.27 -1.87 5.91
N LYS A 2 11.89 -1.96 7.10
CA LYS A 2 12.76 -0.91 7.66
C LYS A 2 13.85 -0.44 6.67
N TYR A 3 14.61 -1.35 6.07
CA TYR A 3 15.67 -0.98 5.11
C TYR A 3 15.13 -0.31 3.84
N VAL A 4 13.92 -0.67 3.41
CA VAL A 4 13.26 0.02 2.28
C VAL A 4 12.93 1.45 2.66
N LEU A 5 12.34 1.68 3.85
CA LEU A 5 12.06 3.04 4.34
C LEU A 5 13.32 3.88 4.53
N ARG A 6 14.43 3.29 4.96
CA ARG A 6 15.72 3.99 5.02
C ARG A 6 16.21 4.44 3.63
N ALA A 7 16.13 3.56 2.62
CA ALA A 7 16.45 3.94 1.24
C ALA A 7 15.54 5.05 0.71
N LEU A 8 14.24 5.00 1.04
CA LEU A 8 13.28 6.05 0.70
C LEU A 8 13.55 7.35 1.45
N ALA A 9 13.97 7.30 2.71
CA ALA A 9 14.40 8.48 3.46
C ALA A 9 15.55 9.21 2.74
N LEU A 10 16.61 8.48 2.36
CA LEU A 10 17.72 9.05 1.59
C LEU A 10 17.26 9.63 0.25
N HIS A 11 16.36 8.94 -0.48
CA HIS A 11 15.79 9.46 -1.72
C HIS A 11 14.99 10.77 -1.53
N LEU A 12 14.38 10.94 -0.37
CA LEU A 12 13.63 12.14 0.00
C LEU A 12 14.51 13.24 0.65
N ASN A 13 15.84 13.09 0.62
CA ASN A 13 16.82 13.97 1.27
C ASN A 13 16.63 14.11 2.79
N LEU A 14 16.26 13.00 3.44
CA LEU A 14 16.14 12.88 4.89
C LEU A 14 17.32 12.07 5.45
N GLU A 15 17.50 12.14 6.77
CA GLU A 15 18.41 11.23 7.48
C GLU A 15 17.97 9.77 7.24
N GLU A 16 18.95 8.86 7.03
CA GLU A 16 18.67 7.44 6.73
C GLU A 16 17.69 6.82 7.73
N THR A 17 17.81 7.15 9.00
CA THR A 17 17.01 6.58 10.08
C THR A 17 15.72 7.33 10.39
N TYR A 18 15.34 8.31 9.56
CA TYR A 18 14.19 9.19 9.79
C TYR A 18 12.90 8.45 10.18
N PHE A 19 12.58 7.35 9.51
CA PHE A 19 11.37 6.57 9.80
C PHE A 19 11.51 5.60 10.97
N ASP A 20 12.73 5.34 11.47
CA ASP A 20 12.99 4.26 12.43
C ASP A 20 12.21 4.41 13.74
N GLU A 21 12.17 5.62 14.31
CA GLU A 21 11.43 5.90 15.54
C GLU A 21 9.91 5.78 15.35
N PHE A 22 9.40 6.17 14.18
CA PHE A 22 7.97 6.13 13.90
C PHE A 22 7.45 4.72 13.62
N ILE A 23 8.28 3.82 13.12
CA ILE A 23 7.90 2.43 12.87
C ILE A 23 8.21 1.49 14.06
N HIS A 24 9.01 1.97 15.03
CA HIS A 24 9.26 1.22 16.26
C HIS A 24 7.98 1.14 17.09
N ASN A 25 7.52 -0.09 17.38
CA ASN A 25 6.22 -0.31 18.01
C ASN A 25 5.03 0.37 17.29
N GLY A 26 5.16 0.56 15.97
CA GLY A 26 4.08 1.09 15.14
C GLY A 26 2.91 0.10 14.98
N ASN A 27 1.85 0.59 14.37
CA ASN A 27 0.59 -0.17 14.19
C ASN A 27 0.64 -1.12 12.97
N SER A 28 1.80 -1.72 12.71
CA SER A 28 2.01 -2.59 11.55
C SER A 28 1.21 -3.88 11.65
N ILE A 29 0.72 -4.38 10.51
CA ILE A 29 -0.16 -5.54 10.42
C ILE A 29 0.41 -6.56 9.45
N LEU A 30 0.59 -7.80 9.88
CA LEU A 30 0.77 -8.96 9.01
C LEU A 30 -0.59 -9.64 8.85
N ARG A 31 -1.12 -9.69 7.61
CA ARG A 31 -2.48 -10.22 7.34
C ARG A 31 -2.45 -11.39 6.37
N PRO A 32 -2.34 -12.65 6.84
CA PRO A 32 -2.56 -13.80 5.98
C PRO A 32 -4.00 -13.83 5.48
N ILE A 33 -4.18 -13.96 4.16
CA ILE A 33 -5.49 -13.97 3.50
C ILE A 33 -5.63 -15.26 2.71
N HIS A 34 -6.75 -15.96 2.92
CA HIS A 34 -7.15 -17.10 2.12
C HIS A 34 -8.34 -16.70 1.24
N TYR A 35 -8.17 -16.79 -0.05
CA TYR A 35 -9.22 -16.70 -1.04
C TYR A 35 -9.66 -18.12 -1.41
N PRO A 36 -10.86 -18.56 -1.02
CA PRO A 36 -11.32 -19.93 -1.30
C PRO A 36 -11.57 -20.16 -2.79
N PRO A 37 -11.72 -21.42 -3.21
CA PRO A 37 -12.17 -21.75 -4.56
C PRO A 37 -13.49 -21.05 -4.90
N ILE A 38 -13.67 -20.66 -6.14
CA ILE A 38 -14.91 -20.08 -6.66
C ILE A 38 -15.81 -21.23 -7.11
N THR A 39 -16.86 -21.51 -6.33
CA THR A 39 -17.81 -22.61 -6.62
C THR A 39 -19.00 -22.18 -7.46
N LYS A 40 -19.29 -20.86 -7.51
CA LYS A 40 -20.37 -20.27 -8.30
C LYS A 40 -19.85 -19.04 -9.03
N ALA A 41 -20.23 -18.89 -10.30
CA ALA A 41 -19.83 -17.74 -11.09
C ALA A 41 -20.18 -16.43 -10.38
N PRO A 42 -19.20 -15.56 -10.07
CA PRO A 42 -19.47 -14.28 -9.44
C PRO A 42 -20.05 -13.33 -10.50
N GLU A 43 -21.22 -12.74 -10.24
CA GLU A 43 -21.87 -11.82 -11.19
C GLU A 43 -21.08 -10.52 -11.37
N LYS A 44 -20.64 -9.90 -10.26
CA LYS A 44 -19.87 -8.64 -10.26
C LYS A 44 -18.79 -8.59 -9.18
N ALA A 45 -18.72 -9.60 -8.30
CA ALA A 45 -17.77 -9.61 -7.20
C ALA A 45 -16.34 -9.93 -7.69
N VAL A 46 -15.39 -9.21 -7.19
CA VAL A 46 -13.94 -9.45 -7.35
C VAL A 46 -13.33 -9.85 -6.01
N ARG A 47 -12.15 -10.46 -6.01
CA ARG A 47 -11.47 -10.88 -4.78
C ARG A 47 -11.09 -9.68 -3.88
N ALA A 48 -10.67 -8.56 -4.47
CA ALA A 48 -10.54 -7.27 -3.80
C ALA A 48 -10.79 -6.14 -4.80
N ALA A 49 -11.68 -5.20 -4.45
CA ALA A 49 -11.96 -4.02 -5.24
C ALA A 49 -10.72 -3.10 -5.35
N ALA A 50 -10.74 -2.18 -6.30
CA ALA A 50 -9.67 -1.20 -6.46
C ALA A 50 -9.56 -0.31 -5.22
N HIS A 51 -8.34 -0.20 -4.64
CA HIS A 51 -8.05 0.59 -3.45
C HIS A 51 -6.57 0.96 -3.38
N GLY A 52 -6.22 1.95 -2.57
CA GLY A 52 -4.87 2.20 -2.08
C GLY A 52 -4.72 1.65 -0.66
N ASP A 53 -3.49 1.36 -0.26
CA ASP A 53 -3.17 1.02 1.13
C ASP A 53 -3.03 2.31 1.94
N ILE A 54 -3.54 2.32 3.17
CA ILE A 54 -3.54 3.53 4.02
C ILE A 54 -2.14 3.81 4.62
N ASN A 55 -1.30 2.79 4.76
CA ASN A 55 -0.01 2.77 5.47
C ASN A 55 1.13 3.58 4.80
N LEU A 56 2.37 3.42 5.29
CA LEU A 56 3.58 3.96 4.63
C LEU A 56 3.95 3.12 3.39
N ILE A 57 4.20 1.84 3.58
CA ILE A 57 4.53 0.89 2.51
C ILE A 57 3.94 -0.48 2.82
N THR A 58 3.60 -1.23 1.78
CA THR A 58 3.21 -2.63 1.88
C THR A 58 4.27 -3.53 1.25
N LEU A 59 4.62 -4.60 1.94
CA LEU A 59 5.45 -5.67 1.41
C LEU A 59 4.59 -6.90 1.20
N LEU A 60 4.57 -7.42 -0.02
CA LEU A 60 3.81 -8.61 -0.38
C LEU A 60 4.77 -9.67 -0.88
N MET A 61 4.82 -10.80 -0.20
CA MET A 61 5.52 -11.99 -0.70
C MET A 61 4.82 -12.51 -1.95
N GLY A 62 5.59 -12.98 -2.91
CA GLY A 62 5.09 -13.56 -4.15
C GLY A 62 3.93 -14.52 -3.86
N ALA A 63 2.73 -14.15 -4.29
CA ALA A 63 1.56 -14.96 -4.08
C ALA A 63 1.48 -16.01 -5.19
N GLN A 64 1.34 -17.27 -4.83
CA GLN A 64 0.94 -18.29 -5.81
C GLN A 64 -0.46 -17.92 -6.32
N GLY A 65 -0.58 -17.74 -7.62
CA GLY A 65 -1.85 -17.40 -8.28
C GLY A 65 -1.90 -15.97 -8.84
N ARG A 66 -2.51 -15.85 -9.99
CA ARG A 66 -2.72 -14.59 -10.73
C ARG A 66 -3.84 -13.77 -10.10
N GLY A 67 -3.98 -12.53 -10.56
CA GLY A 67 -5.13 -11.68 -10.28
C GLY A 67 -4.81 -10.36 -9.57
N LEU A 68 -3.60 -10.18 -9.02
CA LEU A 68 -3.17 -8.86 -8.55
C LEU A 68 -2.88 -7.97 -9.77
N GLN A 69 -3.50 -6.80 -9.80
CA GLN A 69 -3.30 -5.78 -10.82
C GLN A 69 -3.04 -4.44 -10.16
N VAL A 70 -2.15 -3.66 -10.75
CA VAL A 70 -1.85 -2.28 -10.37
C VAL A 70 -2.27 -1.33 -11.47
N GLN A 71 -2.69 -0.12 -11.09
CA GLN A 71 -3.06 0.92 -12.05
C GLN A 71 -1.84 1.78 -12.36
N ASN A 72 -1.49 1.89 -13.64
CA ASN A 72 -0.39 2.76 -14.09
C ASN A 72 -0.83 4.23 -14.17
N HIS A 73 0.11 5.13 -14.50
CA HIS A 73 -0.16 6.57 -14.61
C HIS A 73 -1.17 6.96 -15.71
N LYS A 74 -1.46 6.05 -16.65
CA LYS A 74 -2.46 6.24 -17.70
C LYS A 74 -3.84 5.72 -17.31
N GLY A 75 -3.98 5.16 -16.09
CA GLY A 75 -5.21 4.53 -15.62
C GLY A 75 -5.40 3.10 -16.12
N GLU A 76 -4.41 2.50 -16.79
CA GLU A 76 -4.47 1.13 -17.29
C GLU A 76 -4.11 0.13 -16.20
N TRP A 77 -4.80 -1.03 -16.19
CA TRP A 77 -4.52 -2.11 -15.25
C TRP A 77 -3.43 -3.02 -15.82
N ILE A 78 -2.38 -3.23 -15.03
CA ILE A 78 -1.23 -4.07 -15.37
C ILE A 78 -1.17 -5.22 -14.35
N ASP A 79 -0.98 -6.45 -14.82
CA ASP A 79 -0.79 -7.60 -13.95
C ASP A 79 0.52 -7.43 -13.15
N ALA A 80 0.39 -7.50 -11.84
CA ALA A 80 1.51 -7.46 -10.92
C ALA A 80 1.90 -8.90 -10.57
N ILE A 81 3.01 -9.36 -11.14
CA ILE A 81 3.53 -10.72 -10.98
C ILE A 81 4.86 -10.62 -10.25
N ALA A 82 5.03 -11.41 -9.19
CA ALA A 82 6.29 -11.60 -8.50
C ALA A 82 6.61 -13.08 -8.44
N GLU A 83 7.87 -13.43 -8.62
CA GLU A 83 8.35 -14.80 -8.45
C GLU A 83 8.37 -15.18 -6.95
N ALA A 84 8.57 -16.47 -6.67
CA ALA A 84 8.45 -17.00 -5.30
C ALA A 84 9.46 -16.40 -4.30
N ASP A 85 10.61 -15.93 -4.78
CA ASP A 85 11.70 -15.32 -4.02
C ASP A 85 11.72 -13.77 -4.11
N GLU A 86 10.71 -13.18 -4.73
CA GLU A 86 10.57 -11.73 -4.86
C GLU A 86 9.58 -11.15 -3.86
N LEU A 87 9.86 -9.92 -3.43
CA LEU A 87 8.93 -9.09 -2.66
C LEU A 87 8.40 -7.98 -3.55
N MET A 88 7.08 -7.94 -3.68
CA MET A 88 6.42 -6.77 -4.26
C MET A 88 6.25 -5.70 -3.20
N ILE A 89 6.60 -4.47 -3.53
CA ILE A 89 6.52 -3.34 -2.60
C ILE A 89 5.73 -2.22 -3.26
N ASN A 90 4.76 -1.67 -2.53
CA ASN A 90 4.02 -0.49 -2.94
C ASN A 90 3.99 0.57 -1.85
N VAL A 91 3.92 1.82 -2.28
CA VAL A 91 3.71 3.00 -1.44
C VAL A 91 2.23 3.07 -1.05
N GLY A 92 1.97 3.44 0.21
CA GLY A 92 0.64 3.70 0.71
C GLY A 92 0.32 5.19 0.84
N ASP A 93 -0.92 5.50 1.23
CA ASP A 93 -1.45 6.87 1.26
C ASP A 93 -0.73 7.76 2.27
N MET A 94 -0.31 7.22 3.44
CA MET A 94 0.44 8.00 4.44
C MET A 94 1.77 8.50 3.89
N LEU A 95 2.54 7.64 3.22
CA LEU A 95 3.83 8.04 2.66
C LEU A 95 3.64 8.95 1.43
N SER A 96 2.62 8.70 0.63
CA SER A 96 2.25 9.55 -0.50
C SER A 96 1.95 10.97 -0.03
N ARG A 97 1.12 11.12 1.01
CA ARG A 97 0.79 12.39 1.65
C ARG A 97 2.04 13.07 2.22
N HIS A 98 2.82 12.38 3.02
CA HIS A 98 4.03 12.90 3.68
C HIS A 98 5.08 13.36 2.67
N SER A 99 5.21 12.67 1.54
CA SER A 99 6.11 13.05 0.44
C SER A 99 5.48 14.00 -0.60
N ASN A 100 4.35 14.66 -0.28
CA ASN A 100 3.65 15.58 -1.19
C ASN A 100 3.41 14.99 -2.59
N ASN A 101 3.03 13.71 -2.65
CA ASN A 101 2.84 12.95 -3.89
C ASN A 101 4.11 12.74 -4.75
N LYS A 102 5.33 13.02 -4.23
CA LYS A 102 6.56 12.59 -4.92
C LYS A 102 6.63 11.08 -5.04
N LEU A 103 6.23 10.37 -3.97
CA LEU A 103 6.01 8.93 -3.97
C LEU A 103 4.50 8.68 -3.97
N LYS A 104 3.94 8.22 -5.08
CA LYS A 104 2.49 8.06 -5.21
C LYS A 104 2.01 6.74 -4.63
N SER A 105 0.90 6.79 -3.89
CA SER A 105 0.17 5.58 -3.52
C SER A 105 -0.31 4.84 -4.76
N THR A 106 -0.15 3.52 -4.74
CA THR A 106 -0.45 2.66 -5.90
C THR A 106 -1.83 2.04 -5.74
N ILE A 107 -2.76 2.46 -6.60
CA ILE A 107 -4.08 1.82 -6.67
C ILE A 107 -3.94 0.42 -7.26
N HIS A 108 -4.47 -0.56 -6.55
CA HIS A 108 -4.40 -1.95 -6.95
C HIS A 108 -5.72 -2.68 -6.66
N ARG A 109 -5.90 -3.86 -7.28
CA ARG A 109 -7.06 -4.72 -7.12
C ARG A 109 -6.67 -6.18 -7.23
N VAL A 110 -7.54 -7.08 -6.75
CA VAL A 110 -7.40 -8.53 -7.00
C VAL A 110 -8.61 -9.01 -7.76
N VAL A 111 -8.43 -9.30 -9.04
CA VAL A 111 -9.50 -9.84 -9.91
C VAL A 111 -9.65 -11.34 -9.71
N ASN A 112 -10.78 -11.87 -10.15
CA ASN A 112 -11.01 -13.31 -10.17
C ASN A 112 -10.08 -13.96 -11.20
N PRO A 113 -9.53 -15.14 -10.92
CA PRO A 113 -8.69 -15.86 -11.87
C PRO A 113 -9.51 -16.33 -13.08
N PRO A 114 -8.86 -16.72 -14.18
CA PRO A 114 -9.50 -17.42 -15.27
C PRO A 114 -10.30 -18.64 -14.78
N LYS A 115 -11.37 -19.01 -15.51
CA LYS A 115 -12.33 -20.03 -15.08
C LYS A 115 -11.67 -21.39 -14.76
N GLU A 116 -10.62 -21.72 -15.49
CA GLU A 116 -9.85 -22.96 -15.32
C GLU A 116 -9.19 -23.05 -13.92
N LEU A 117 -8.95 -21.92 -13.27
CA LEU A 117 -8.34 -21.82 -11.95
C LEU A 117 -9.35 -21.60 -10.81
N TRP A 118 -10.65 -21.58 -11.08
CA TRP A 118 -11.67 -21.36 -10.05
C TRP A 118 -11.65 -22.41 -8.94
N GLY A 119 -11.31 -23.66 -9.27
CA GLY A 119 -11.20 -24.75 -8.30
C GLY A 119 -10.00 -24.63 -7.34
N THR A 120 -9.16 -23.59 -7.49
CA THR A 120 -7.94 -23.43 -6.69
C THR A 120 -8.07 -22.31 -5.66
N SER A 121 -7.54 -22.55 -4.46
CA SER A 121 -7.36 -21.51 -3.45
C SER A 121 -6.20 -20.59 -3.82
N ARG A 122 -6.28 -19.33 -3.34
CA ARG A 122 -5.16 -18.38 -3.39
C ARG A 122 -4.85 -17.90 -1.98
N TYR A 123 -3.57 -17.87 -1.63
CA TYR A 123 -3.09 -17.31 -0.39
C TYR A 123 -2.29 -16.05 -0.66
N SER A 124 -2.38 -15.07 0.24
CA SER A 124 -1.65 -13.81 0.17
C SER A 124 -1.24 -13.40 1.56
N ILE A 125 -0.02 -12.90 1.72
CA ILE A 125 0.52 -12.50 3.03
C ILE A 125 1.12 -11.10 2.92
N PRO A 126 0.28 -10.05 2.85
CA PRO A 126 0.75 -8.67 2.90
C PRO A 126 1.18 -8.29 4.31
N PHE A 127 2.27 -7.53 4.39
CA PHE A 127 2.73 -6.83 5.57
C PHE A 127 2.54 -5.33 5.36
N PHE A 128 1.62 -4.75 6.11
CA PHE A 128 1.30 -3.33 6.07
C PHE A 128 2.14 -2.61 7.12
N MET A 129 3.14 -1.83 6.68
CA MET A 129 3.98 -1.04 7.57
C MET A 129 3.28 0.25 7.94
N HIS A 130 2.68 0.28 9.13
CA HIS A 130 2.10 1.48 9.73
C HIS A 130 3.05 2.12 10.74
N PRO A 131 3.08 3.45 10.82
CA PRO A 131 3.76 4.14 11.91
C PRO A 131 2.94 4.10 13.19
N ILE A 132 3.51 4.64 14.27
CA ILE A 132 2.76 5.01 15.48
C ILE A 132 1.73 6.09 15.14
N SER A 133 0.60 6.11 15.87
CA SER A 133 -0.49 7.08 15.63
C SER A 133 -0.06 8.54 15.82
N ALA A 134 0.95 8.79 16.65
CA ALA A 134 1.46 10.14 16.92
C ALA A 134 2.41 10.68 15.83
N MET A 135 2.81 9.86 14.83
CA MET A 135 3.63 10.37 13.72
C MET A 135 2.89 11.48 12.98
N LYS A 136 3.55 12.63 12.84
CA LYS A 136 3.04 13.71 11.99
C LYS A 136 3.23 13.36 10.52
N LEU A 137 2.17 13.47 9.74
CA LEU A 137 2.18 13.31 8.28
C LEU A 137 2.26 14.66 7.58
N ASP A 138 2.81 15.66 8.25
CA ASP A 138 3.06 16.99 7.67
C ASP A 138 3.91 16.80 6.41
N VAL A 139 3.62 17.59 5.38
CA VAL A 139 4.37 17.51 4.13
C VAL A 139 5.83 17.85 4.38
N LEU A 140 6.74 16.98 3.92
CA LEU A 140 8.18 17.19 4.04
C LEU A 140 8.64 18.42 3.24
N ASP A 141 9.42 19.30 3.84
CA ASP A 141 9.95 20.51 3.18
C ASP A 141 10.77 20.15 1.93
N SER A 142 11.51 19.04 1.95
CA SER A 142 12.26 18.52 0.82
C SER A 142 11.37 18.09 -0.37
N CYS A 143 10.06 18.03 -0.16
CA CYS A 143 9.06 17.62 -1.15
C CYS A 143 8.21 18.79 -1.66
N VAL A 144 8.49 20.02 -1.21
CA VAL A 144 7.78 21.23 -1.64
C VAL A 144 8.73 22.10 -2.46
N ASP A 145 8.25 22.57 -3.61
CA ASP A 145 8.94 23.53 -4.48
C ASP A 145 7.93 24.33 -5.32
N GLU A 146 8.42 25.23 -6.19
CA GLU A 146 7.57 26.08 -7.05
C GLU A 146 6.65 25.28 -7.98
N HIS A 147 7.05 24.07 -8.37
CA HIS A 147 6.29 23.19 -9.27
C HIS A 147 5.43 22.19 -8.52
N ASN A 148 5.72 21.98 -7.23
CA ASN A 148 5.00 21.08 -6.35
C ASN A 148 4.71 21.75 -4.99
N PRO A 149 3.81 22.75 -4.93
CA PRO A 149 3.45 23.43 -3.67
C PRO A 149 2.81 22.44 -2.69
N LYS A 150 2.80 22.76 -1.40
CA LYS A 150 2.18 21.96 -0.35
C LYS A 150 0.73 21.61 -0.71
N GLN A 151 0.41 20.32 -0.82
CA GLN A 151 -0.90 19.82 -1.27
C GLN A 151 -1.82 19.38 -0.11
N PHE A 152 -1.28 19.17 1.08
CA PHE A 152 -2.01 18.56 2.18
C PHE A 152 -1.86 19.38 3.47
N ASP A 153 -2.92 19.40 4.26
CA ASP A 153 -2.92 19.98 5.61
C ASP A 153 -2.14 19.07 6.58
N ASP A 154 -1.71 19.65 7.71
CA ASP A 154 -1.01 18.90 8.75
C ASP A 154 -1.97 17.98 9.49
N ILE A 155 -1.57 16.73 9.73
CA ILE A 155 -2.37 15.69 10.37
C ILE A 155 -1.47 14.62 10.96
N THR A 156 -1.90 13.94 12.00
CA THR A 156 -1.23 12.75 12.52
C THR A 156 -1.65 11.48 11.78
N ALA A 157 -0.81 10.44 11.83
CA ALA A 157 -1.12 9.14 11.24
C ALA A 157 -2.39 8.51 11.84
N GLY A 158 -2.64 8.73 13.14
CA GLY A 158 -3.85 8.25 13.81
C GLY A 158 -5.12 8.94 13.30
N GLU A 159 -5.09 10.27 13.19
CA GLU A 159 -6.22 11.06 12.66
C GLU A 159 -6.49 10.70 11.19
N PHE A 160 -5.43 10.59 10.37
CA PHE A 160 -5.56 10.18 8.97
C PHE A 160 -6.16 8.77 8.85
N LEU A 161 -5.71 7.82 9.66
CA LEU A 161 -6.28 6.46 9.68
C LEU A 161 -7.78 6.51 10.01
N ASN A 162 -8.19 7.27 11.03
CA ASN A 162 -9.60 7.41 11.41
C ASN A 162 -10.43 7.99 10.26
N GLN A 163 -9.96 9.05 9.58
CA GLN A 163 -10.63 9.60 8.41
C GLN A 163 -10.85 8.54 7.32
N ARG A 164 -9.80 7.75 7.03
CA ARG A 164 -9.89 6.69 6.00
C ARG A 164 -10.86 5.57 6.41
N LEU A 165 -10.93 5.21 7.69
CA LEU A 165 -11.86 4.20 8.20
C LEU A 165 -13.31 4.71 8.13
N GLU A 166 -13.58 5.95 8.51
CA GLU A 166 -14.90 6.58 8.37
C GLU A 166 -15.38 6.60 6.91
N GLU A 167 -14.50 6.94 5.95
CA GLU A 167 -14.82 6.90 4.51
C GLU A 167 -15.19 5.48 4.03
N LEU A 168 -14.65 4.45 4.67
CA LEU A 168 -14.97 3.05 4.40
C LEU A 168 -16.22 2.55 5.14
N GLY A 169 -16.81 3.38 6.00
CA GLY A 169 -17.98 3.02 6.81
C GLY A 169 -17.66 2.12 8.01
N LEU A 170 -16.46 2.22 8.56
CA LEU A 170 -15.95 1.44 9.70
C LEU A 170 -15.84 2.29 10.95
#